data_650d8d08a3884ce825ae709f136601dd
#
_entry.id   650d8d08a3884ce825ae709f136601dd
#
_cell.length_a   1.000
_cell.length_b   1.000
_cell.length_c   1.000
_cell.angle_alpha   90.00
_cell.angle_beta   90.00
_cell.angle_gamma   90.00
#
_symmetry.space_group_name_H-M   'P 1'
#
loop_
_entity.id
_entity.type
_entity.pdbx_description
1 polymer ?
#
loop_
_entity_poly.entity_id
_entity_poly.type
_entity_poly.pdbx_seq_one_letter_code
_entity_poly.pdbx_strand_id
1 'polypeptide(L)'
;MFATLAAVALPGLSGCGYHTLGAATHLPPGVKTLAVPVFATRTESNGTETALTQAVVREFLARTRFRVTTDSGTDADAVLHGTILKQAVTPLTYNTATQQSSSFVITIVASVTLTARDGRVLYQNKNYVYREQYQSTTDLPTFVQEDPAAIQRLSREFARQLVADILEGL
;
A
#
# COMPACT_ATOMS: atom_id res chain seq x y z
N MET A 1 -2.72 -65.22 -31.77
CA MET A 1 -3.59 -64.09 -31.45
C MET A 1 -2.96 -63.29 -30.30
N PHE A 2 -2.22 -62.24 -30.64
CA PHE A 2 -1.55 -61.36 -29.66
C PHE A 2 -2.44 -60.14 -29.47
N ALA A 3 -2.92 -59.94 -28.25
CA ALA A 3 -3.69 -58.73 -27.85
C ALA A 3 -2.71 -57.69 -27.31
N THR A 4 -2.56 -56.57 -28.03
CA THR A 4 -1.72 -55.46 -27.66
C THR A 4 -2.53 -54.50 -26.73
N LEU A 5 -2.11 -54.41 -25.48
CA LEU A 5 -2.71 -53.50 -24.48
C LEU A 5 -2.10 -52.11 -24.64
N ALA A 6 -2.86 -51.14 -25.14
CA ALA A 6 -2.45 -49.73 -25.26
C ALA A 6 -2.64 -49.02 -23.92
N ALA A 7 -1.53 -48.60 -23.30
CA ALA A 7 -1.53 -47.78 -22.11
C ALA A 7 -1.78 -46.29 -22.49
N VAL A 8 -2.91 -45.76 -22.08
CA VAL A 8 -3.24 -44.33 -22.22
C VAL A 8 -2.59 -43.58 -21.07
N ALA A 9 -1.56 -42.78 -21.34
CA ALA A 9 -0.96 -41.85 -20.42
C ALA A 9 -1.85 -40.58 -20.31
N LEU A 10 -2.47 -40.31 -19.14
CA LEU A 10 -3.12 -39.04 -18.85
C LEU A 10 -2.05 -37.98 -18.56
N PRO A 11 -2.06 -36.84 -19.26
CA PRO A 11 -1.25 -35.68 -18.86
C PRO A 11 -1.80 -35.08 -17.57
N GLY A 12 -0.95 -35.00 -16.54
CA GLY A 12 -1.27 -34.35 -15.28
C GLY A 12 -1.62 -32.86 -15.50
N LEU A 13 -2.80 -32.45 -15.10
CA LEU A 13 -3.19 -31.04 -14.99
C LEU A 13 -2.31 -30.41 -13.91
N SER A 14 -1.31 -29.65 -14.32
CA SER A 14 -0.59 -28.71 -13.45
C SER A 14 -1.57 -27.64 -13.01
N GLY A 15 -2.10 -27.76 -11.79
CA GLY A 15 -2.96 -26.77 -11.16
C GLY A 15 -2.19 -25.45 -11.04
N CYS A 16 -2.68 -24.39 -11.70
CA CYS A 16 -2.26 -23.04 -11.44
C CYS A 16 -2.48 -22.75 -9.93
N GLY A 17 -1.41 -22.46 -9.22
CA GLY A 17 -1.45 -22.16 -7.79
C GLY A 17 -2.18 -20.86 -7.53
N TYR A 18 -3.49 -20.91 -7.39
CA TYR A 18 -4.27 -19.81 -6.81
C TYR A 18 -3.98 -19.77 -5.32
N HIS A 19 -3.20 -18.79 -4.90
CA HIS A 19 -3.08 -18.48 -3.48
C HIS A 19 -4.45 -17.97 -3.00
N THR A 20 -5.01 -18.67 -2.01
CA THR A 20 -6.27 -18.29 -1.39
C THR A 20 -6.11 -16.94 -0.69
N LEU A 21 -6.98 -15.97 -1.00
CA LEU A 21 -7.12 -14.72 -0.27
C LEU A 21 -7.19 -15.00 1.25
N GLY A 22 -6.23 -14.44 2.00
CA GLY A 22 -6.21 -14.53 3.46
C GLY A 22 -5.06 -15.30 4.08
N ALA A 23 -4.13 -15.86 3.32
CA ALA A 23 -2.86 -16.34 3.84
C ALA A 23 -1.88 -15.17 3.92
N ALA A 24 -1.99 -14.33 4.95
CA ALA A 24 -0.94 -13.38 5.32
C ALA A 24 0.27 -14.20 5.77
N THR A 25 1.27 -14.31 4.94
CA THR A 25 2.35 -15.28 5.06
C THR A 25 3.32 -14.95 6.16
N HIS A 26 3.46 -13.69 6.56
CA HIS A 26 4.46 -13.24 7.56
C HIS A 26 3.88 -12.71 8.87
N LEU A 27 2.60 -12.39 8.92
CA LEU A 27 1.99 -11.98 10.19
C LEU A 27 1.63 -13.19 11.05
N PRO A 28 1.82 -13.10 12.40
CA PRO A 28 1.48 -14.20 13.30
C PRO A 28 0.01 -14.62 13.13
N PRO A 29 -0.30 -15.93 13.16
CA PRO A 29 -1.67 -16.44 12.95
C PRO A 29 -2.66 -15.99 14.03
N GLY A 30 -2.17 -15.39 15.13
CA GLY A 30 -3.00 -14.82 16.20
C GLY A 30 -3.55 -13.42 15.91
N VAL A 31 -3.06 -12.71 14.88
CA VAL A 31 -3.54 -11.37 14.54
C VAL A 31 -4.88 -11.49 13.80
N LYS A 32 -5.96 -11.08 14.44
CA LYS A 32 -7.32 -11.04 13.87
C LYS A 32 -7.87 -9.62 13.78
N THR A 33 -7.41 -8.74 14.67
CA THR A 33 -7.84 -7.33 14.74
C THR A 33 -6.65 -6.43 14.54
N LEU A 34 -6.75 -5.51 13.57
CA LEU A 34 -5.73 -4.53 13.22
C LEU A 34 -6.26 -3.12 13.45
N ALA A 35 -5.61 -2.33 14.27
CA ALA A 35 -5.87 -0.90 14.38
C ALA A 35 -4.95 -0.13 13.43
N VAL A 36 -5.53 0.80 12.66
CA VAL A 36 -4.80 1.71 11.76
C VAL A 36 -5.25 3.15 12.09
N PRO A 37 -4.69 3.76 13.14
CA PRO A 37 -4.98 5.16 13.45
C PRO A 37 -4.62 6.08 12.28
N VAL A 38 -5.23 7.27 12.23
CA VAL A 38 -4.88 8.26 11.22
C VAL A 38 -3.38 8.54 11.28
N PHE A 39 -2.73 8.46 10.12
CA PHE A 39 -1.29 8.70 10.01
C PHE A 39 -0.96 10.11 10.50
N ALA A 40 0.08 10.21 11.32
CA ALA A 40 0.63 11.50 11.71
C ALA A 40 1.33 12.16 10.52
N THR A 41 1.42 13.49 10.52
CA THR A 41 2.21 14.22 9.53
C THR A 41 3.15 15.21 10.19
N ARG A 42 4.35 15.36 9.61
CA ARG A 42 5.33 16.40 9.95
C ARG A 42 5.44 17.46 8.87
N THR A 43 4.59 17.37 7.84
CA THR A 43 4.55 18.30 6.72
C THR A 43 3.23 19.06 6.72
N GLU A 44 3.19 20.20 6.07
CA GLU A 44 1.93 20.85 5.72
C GLU A 44 1.23 19.93 4.71
N SER A 45 0.10 19.39 5.11
CA SER A 45 -0.62 18.37 4.35
C SER A 45 -2.10 18.72 4.37
N ASN A 46 -2.71 18.83 3.21
CA ASN A 46 -4.15 19.13 3.07
C ASN A 46 -4.97 17.83 3.03
N GLY A 47 -4.91 17.03 4.10
CA GLY A 47 -5.69 15.80 4.22
C GLY A 47 -5.06 14.56 3.57
N THR A 48 -3.80 14.62 3.13
CA THR A 48 -3.07 13.47 2.56
C THR A 48 -2.96 12.34 3.57
N GLU A 49 -2.73 12.63 4.86
CA GLU A 49 -2.66 11.65 5.94
C GLU A 49 -3.96 10.85 6.07
N THR A 50 -5.10 11.53 5.97
CA THR A 50 -6.42 10.90 6.02
C THR A 50 -6.65 10.02 4.79
N ALA A 51 -6.33 10.52 3.60
CA ALA A 51 -6.48 9.78 2.35
C ALA A 51 -5.60 8.52 2.31
N LEU A 52 -4.33 8.63 2.76
CA LEU A 52 -3.42 7.48 2.87
C LEU A 52 -3.94 6.45 3.87
N THR A 53 -4.36 6.89 5.07
CA THR A 53 -4.91 5.99 6.10
C THR A 53 -6.11 5.23 5.58
N GLN A 54 -7.08 5.94 4.98
CA GLN A 54 -8.28 5.30 4.42
C GLN A 54 -7.95 4.31 3.30
N ALA A 55 -6.97 4.63 2.47
CA ALA A 55 -6.52 3.71 1.42
C ALA A 55 -5.87 2.45 2.00
N VAL A 56 -5.02 2.59 3.01
CA VAL A 56 -4.38 1.46 3.72
C VAL A 56 -5.42 0.57 4.40
N VAL A 57 -6.41 1.18 5.08
CA VAL A 57 -7.52 0.43 5.69
C VAL A 57 -8.28 -0.38 4.64
N ARG A 58 -8.66 0.25 3.51
CA ARG A 58 -9.36 -0.45 2.41
C ARG A 58 -8.54 -1.59 1.83
N GLU A 59 -7.24 -1.40 1.68
CA GLU A 59 -6.35 -2.42 1.11
C GLU A 59 -6.19 -3.61 2.04
N PHE A 60 -6.06 -3.42 3.36
CA PHE A 60 -6.07 -4.52 4.33
C PHE A 60 -7.41 -5.28 4.31
N LEU A 61 -8.54 -4.58 4.27
CA LEU A 61 -9.86 -5.22 4.17
C LEU A 61 -10.04 -6.02 2.88
N ALA A 62 -9.43 -5.58 1.77
CA ALA A 62 -9.51 -6.27 0.49
C ALA A 62 -8.61 -7.52 0.41
N ARG A 63 -7.44 -7.50 1.07
CA ARG A 63 -6.44 -8.58 0.97
C ARG A 63 -6.44 -9.56 2.14
N THR A 64 -7.04 -9.19 3.26
CA THR A 64 -6.98 -9.98 4.48
C THR A 64 -8.37 -10.22 5.06
N ARG A 65 -8.44 -11.10 6.06
CA ARG A 65 -9.66 -11.32 6.86
C ARG A 65 -9.60 -10.58 8.20
N PHE A 66 -8.73 -9.61 8.33
CA PHE A 66 -8.62 -8.83 9.57
C PHE A 66 -9.86 -7.96 9.78
N ARG A 67 -10.25 -7.84 11.05
CA ARG A 67 -11.13 -6.75 11.47
C ARG A 67 -10.27 -5.50 11.59
N VAL A 68 -10.46 -4.54 10.69
CA VAL A 68 -9.68 -3.30 10.70
C VAL A 68 -10.49 -2.18 11.36
N THR A 69 -9.86 -1.45 12.27
CA THR A 69 -10.41 -0.26 12.95
C THR A 69 -9.46 0.91 12.81
N THR A 70 -9.98 2.13 12.89
CA THR A 70 -9.17 3.36 12.94
C THR A 70 -8.97 3.89 14.37
N ASP A 71 -9.61 3.25 15.35
CA ASP A 71 -9.51 3.61 16.75
C ASP A 71 -8.28 2.96 17.39
N SER A 72 -7.35 3.79 17.87
CA SER A 72 -6.14 3.35 18.57
C SER A 72 -6.38 2.88 20.02
N GLY A 73 -7.54 3.25 20.58
CA GLY A 73 -7.95 2.84 21.93
C GLY A 73 -8.55 1.44 22.01
N THR A 74 -8.76 0.76 20.87
CA THR A 74 -9.33 -0.58 20.84
C THR A 74 -8.30 -1.64 21.25
N ASP A 75 -8.79 -2.74 21.83
CA ASP A 75 -8.02 -3.91 22.18
C ASP A 75 -7.65 -4.73 20.90
N ALA A 76 -6.87 -4.10 20.02
CA ALA A 76 -6.43 -4.72 18.76
C ALA A 76 -5.24 -5.65 18.97
N ASP A 77 -5.15 -6.71 18.17
CA ASP A 77 -4.03 -7.67 18.22
C ASP A 77 -2.75 -7.08 17.66
N ALA A 78 -2.88 -6.12 16.73
CA ALA A 78 -1.77 -5.33 16.20
C ALA A 78 -2.20 -3.90 15.86
N VAL A 79 -1.24 -2.97 15.88
CA VAL A 79 -1.45 -1.56 15.57
C VAL A 79 -0.44 -1.13 14.52
N LEU A 80 -0.93 -0.53 13.42
CA LEU A 80 -0.10 0.06 12.38
C LEU A 80 -0.02 1.57 12.57
N HIS A 81 1.14 2.07 12.96
CA HIS A 81 1.43 3.48 13.03
C HIS A 81 2.16 3.95 11.78
N GLY A 82 1.69 5.02 11.16
CA GLY A 82 2.35 5.72 10.07
C GLY A 82 2.60 7.19 10.42
N THR A 83 3.72 7.72 9.95
CA THR A 83 4.05 9.15 10.04
C THR A 83 4.61 9.61 8.71
N ILE A 84 3.97 10.59 8.07
CA ILE A 84 4.47 11.23 6.86
C ILE A 84 5.59 12.18 7.27
N LEU A 85 6.81 11.89 6.81
CA LEU A 85 8.02 12.66 7.13
C LEU A 85 8.27 13.76 6.11
N LYS A 86 7.95 13.49 4.84
CA LYS A 86 8.16 14.41 3.72
C LYS A 86 7.16 14.13 2.59
N GLN A 87 6.65 15.21 2.00
CA GLN A 87 5.93 15.21 0.73
C GLN A 87 6.59 16.23 -0.19
N ALA A 88 6.92 15.83 -1.41
CA ALA A 88 7.55 16.71 -2.38
C ALA A 88 7.04 16.42 -3.78
N VAL A 89 6.91 17.46 -4.59
CA VAL A 89 6.58 17.41 -6.01
C VAL A 89 7.73 18.01 -6.79
N THR A 90 8.30 17.23 -7.71
CA THR A 90 9.47 17.64 -8.50
C THR A 90 9.14 17.52 -9.98
N PRO A 91 9.34 18.58 -10.80
CA PRO A 91 9.18 18.51 -12.25
C PRO A 91 10.23 17.58 -12.88
N LEU A 92 9.82 16.75 -13.83
CA LEU A 92 10.69 15.86 -14.61
C LEU A 92 11.03 16.44 -15.97
N THR A 93 10.04 17.05 -16.62
CA THR A 93 10.17 17.59 -17.97
C THR A 93 9.70 19.04 -17.99
N TYR A 94 10.44 19.87 -18.72
CA TYR A 94 10.13 21.26 -18.89
C TYR A 94 9.95 21.53 -20.39
N ASN A 95 8.80 22.04 -20.79
CA ASN A 95 8.55 22.45 -22.16
C ASN A 95 9.09 23.88 -22.35
N THR A 96 10.20 24.03 -23.08
CA THR A 96 10.85 25.32 -23.31
C THR A 96 10.01 26.30 -24.14
N ALA A 97 9.06 25.81 -24.94
CA ALA A 97 8.22 26.65 -25.77
C ALA A 97 7.04 27.26 -24.99
N THR A 98 6.46 26.50 -24.05
CA THR A 98 5.32 26.94 -23.22
C THR A 98 5.72 27.36 -21.82
N GLN A 99 6.98 27.14 -21.42
CA GLN A 99 7.51 27.35 -20.07
C GLN A 99 6.73 26.60 -18.98
N GLN A 100 6.08 25.48 -19.33
CA GLN A 100 5.30 24.67 -18.42
C GLN A 100 5.91 23.28 -18.28
N SER A 101 5.83 22.71 -17.09
CA SER A 101 6.20 21.33 -16.85
C SER A 101 5.00 20.43 -17.16
N SER A 102 5.24 19.35 -17.92
CA SER A 102 4.19 18.41 -18.33
C SER A 102 4.25 17.08 -17.58
N SER A 103 5.36 16.83 -16.86
CA SER A 103 5.56 15.61 -16.11
C SER A 103 6.24 15.89 -14.77
N PHE A 104 5.78 15.24 -13.73
CA PHE A 104 6.21 15.47 -12.35
C PHE A 104 6.35 14.15 -11.61
N VAL A 105 7.20 14.14 -10.57
CA VAL A 105 7.27 13.06 -9.59
C VAL A 105 6.78 13.56 -8.25
N ILE A 106 5.80 12.86 -7.68
CA ILE A 106 5.43 13.02 -6.28
C ILE A 106 6.23 12.02 -5.47
N THR A 107 6.89 12.48 -4.44
CA THR A 107 7.62 11.66 -3.48
C THR A 107 6.99 11.80 -2.11
N ILE A 108 6.59 10.68 -1.52
CA ILE A 108 6.17 10.58 -0.12
C ILE A 108 7.22 9.77 0.62
N VAL A 109 7.69 10.30 1.74
CA VAL A 109 8.55 9.58 2.67
C VAL A 109 7.79 9.41 3.97
N ALA A 110 7.62 8.17 4.41
CA ALA A 110 6.89 7.85 5.63
C ALA A 110 7.72 6.95 6.55
N SER A 111 7.48 7.04 7.84
CA SER A 111 7.88 6.04 8.81
C SER A 111 6.68 5.18 9.15
N VAL A 112 6.80 3.87 9.00
CA VAL A 112 5.71 2.92 9.23
C VAL A 112 6.18 1.85 10.21
N THR A 113 5.37 1.54 11.21
CA THR A 113 5.65 0.50 12.19
C THR A 113 4.37 -0.27 12.51
N LEU A 114 4.40 -1.58 12.37
CA LEU A 114 3.37 -2.50 12.81
C LEU A 114 3.83 -3.19 14.08
N THR A 115 3.09 -3.02 15.16
CA THR A 115 3.43 -3.55 16.49
C THR A 115 2.31 -4.47 16.97
N ALA A 116 2.66 -5.67 17.43
CA ALA A 116 1.72 -6.56 18.08
C ALA A 116 1.32 -6.04 19.47
N ARG A 117 0.21 -6.56 20.03
CA ARG A 117 -0.30 -6.21 21.36
C ARG A 117 0.74 -6.39 22.46
N ASP A 118 1.63 -7.38 22.35
CA ASP A 118 2.71 -7.66 23.30
C ASP A 118 3.92 -6.71 23.16
N GLY A 119 3.84 -5.71 22.27
CA GLY A 119 4.91 -4.74 21.99
C GLY A 119 5.95 -5.21 20.98
N ARG A 120 5.85 -6.42 20.47
CA ARG A 120 6.77 -6.94 19.46
C ARG A 120 6.53 -6.25 18.13
N VAL A 121 7.60 -5.75 17.51
CA VAL A 121 7.56 -5.16 16.17
C VAL A 121 7.43 -6.27 15.13
N LEU A 122 6.35 -6.24 14.35
CA LEU A 122 6.06 -7.19 13.28
C LEU A 122 6.57 -6.71 11.93
N TYR A 123 6.53 -5.39 11.71
CA TYR A 123 7.09 -4.73 10.52
C TYR A 123 7.57 -3.33 10.90
N GLN A 124 8.69 -2.93 10.36
CA GLN A 124 9.17 -1.56 10.52
C GLN A 124 9.96 -1.10 9.30
N ASN A 125 9.57 0.05 8.76
CA ASN A 125 10.36 0.80 7.80
C ASN A 125 10.33 2.28 8.19
N LYS A 126 11.48 2.78 8.67
CA LYS A 126 11.62 4.18 9.14
C LYS A 126 11.78 5.19 8.01
N ASN A 127 12.01 4.72 6.80
CA ASN A 127 12.22 5.56 5.62
C ASN A 127 11.54 4.94 4.39
N TYR A 128 10.24 4.64 4.52
CA TYR A 128 9.44 4.13 3.43
C TYR A 128 9.26 5.21 2.36
N VAL A 129 9.86 5.00 1.19
CA VAL A 129 9.86 5.98 0.11
C VAL A 129 8.95 5.50 -1.00
N TYR A 130 7.89 6.25 -1.25
CA TYR A 130 6.99 6.05 -2.38
C TYR A 130 7.17 7.15 -3.42
N ARG A 131 7.22 6.79 -4.70
CA ARG A 131 7.33 7.72 -5.82
C ARG A 131 6.32 7.35 -6.89
N GLU A 132 5.62 8.38 -7.40
CA GLU A 132 4.68 8.23 -8.49
C GLU A 132 4.89 9.34 -9.52
N GLN A 133 4.87 8.97 -10.78
CA GLN A 133 4.97 9.93 -11.88
C GLN A 133 3.57 10.33 -12.35
N TYR A 134 3.37 11.63 -12.51
CA TYR A 134 2.14 12.22 -13.03
C TYR A 134 2.41 13.08 -14.24
N GLN A 135 1.46 13.05 -15.18
CA GLN A 135 1.39 13.99 -16.28
C GLN A 135 0.26 14.96 -16.00
N SER A 136 0.51 16.24 -16.13
CA SER A 136 -0.49 17.29 -15.97
C SER A 136 -0.33 18.34 -17.04
N THR A 137 -1.45 18.88 -17.50
CA THR A 137 -1.52 20.04 -18.39
C THR A 137 -1.65 21.35 -17.62
N THR A 138 -1.73 21.29 -16.29
CA THR A 138 -1.92 22.44 -15.39
C THR A 138 -0.80 22.50 -14.35
N ASP A 139 -0.59 23.64 -13.73
CA ASP A 139 0.44 23.85 -12.70
C ASP A 139 0.25 22.89 -11.52
N LEU A 140 1.20 22.00 -11.34
CA LEU A 140 1.08 20.87 -10.44
C LEU A 140 1.15 21.19 -8.93
N PRO A 141 1.88 22.19 -8.45
CA PRO A 141 1.82 22.56 -7.04
C PRO A 141 0.40 22.81 -6.54
N THR A 142 -0.41 23.50 -7.37
CA THR A 142 -1.82 23.72 -7.12
C THR A 142 -2.64 22.44 -7.27
N PHE A 143 -2.31 21.60 -8.26
CA PHE A 143 -3.04 20.37 -8.55
C PHE A 143 -2.98 19.33 -7.41
N VAL A 144 -1.81 19.09 -6.82
CA VAL A 144 -1.66 18.10 -5.73
C VAL A 144 -2.32 18.57 -4.43
N GLN A 145 -2.42 19.89 -4.22
CA GLN A 145 -3.07 20.46 -3.07
C GLN A 145 -4.60 20.58 -3.24
N GLU A 146 -5.09 20.68 -4.48
CA GLU A 146 -6.49 21.03 -4.77
C GLU A 146 -7.27 19.91 -5.45
N ASP A 147 -6.63 18.83 -5.97
CA ASP A 147 -7.33 17.72 -6.64
C ASP A 147 -7.48 16.48 -5.73
N PRO A 148 -8.65 16.30 -5.10
CA PRO A 148 -8.92 15.12 -4.27
C PRO A 148 -8.79 13.80 -5.03
N ALA A 149 -9.03 13.79 -6.34
CA ALA A 149 -8.93 12.58 -7.16
C ALA A 149 -7.49 12.14 -7.37
N ALA A 150 -6.55 13.10 -7.52
CA ALA A 150 -5.13 12.81 -7.60
C ALA A 150 -4.58 12.24 -6.29
N ILE A 151 -4.95 12.86 -5.17
CA ILE A 151 -4.59 12.37 -3.83
C ILE A 151 -5.15 10.96 -3.60
N GLN A 152 -6.39 10.71 -3.96
CA GLN A 152 -6.99 9.38 -3.81
C GLN A 152 -6.32 8.31 -4.69
N ARG A 153 -5.93 8.64 -5.92
CA ARG A 153 -5.22 7.72 -6.80
C ARG A 153 -3.85 7.37 -6.24
N LEU A 154 -3.06 8.38 -5.89
CA LEU A 154 -1.77 8.22 -5.24
C LEU A 154 -1.87 7.40 -3.95
N SER A 155 -2.86 7.68 -3.12
CA SER A 155 -3.07 6.97 -1.85
C SER A 155 -3.39 5.50 -2.06
N ARG A 156 -4.14 5.14 -3.12
CA ARG A 156 -4.41 3.73 -3.45
C ARG A 156 -3.14 2.97 -3.85
N GLU A 157 -2.30 3.58 -4.70
CA GLU A 157 -1.06 2.92 -5.13
C GLU A 157 -0.06 2.78 -3.97
N PHE A 158 0.08 3.84 -3.15
CA PHE A 158 0.85 3.79 -1.91
C PHE A 158 0.37 2.65 -0.99
N ALA A 159 -0.94 2.56 -0.74
CA ALA A 159 -1.52 1.55 0.13
C ALA A 159 -1.31 0.13 -0.42
N ARG A 160 -1.47 -0.05 -1.74
CA ARG A 160 -1.25 -1.34 -2.40
C ARG A 160 0.16 -1.85 -2.20
N GLN A 161 1.15 -0.98 -2.40
CA GLN A 161 2.55 -1.33 -2.21
C GLN A 161 2.87 -1.57 -0.74
N LEU A 162 2.50 -0.64 0.16
CA LEU A 162 2.78 -0.76 1.59
C LEU A 162 2.17 -2.03 2.20
N VAL A 163 0.91 -2.33 1.88
CA VAL A 163 0.25 -3.52 2.42
C VAL A 163 0.86 -4.80 1.86
N ALA A 164 1.27 -4.82 0.58
CA ALA A 164 2.01 -5.94 0.02
C ALA A 164 3.33 -6.18 0.79
N ASP A 165 4.14 -5.14 0.98
CA ASP A 165 5.41 -5.23 1.70
C ASP A 165 5.22 -5.74 3.14
N ILE A 166 4.18 -5.27 3.84
CA ILE A 166 3.84 -5.72 5.20
C ILE A 166 3.42 -7.21 5.21
N LEU A 167 2.61 -7.64 4.24
CA LEU A 167 2.10 -9.01 4.18
C LEU A 167 3.17 -10.00 3.69
N GLU A 168 4.11 -9.56 2.88
CA GLU A 168 5.20 -10.34 2.32
C GLU A 168 6.46 -10.32 3.20
N GLY A 169 6.54 -9.42 4.18
CA GLY A 169 7.67 -9.29 5.10
C GLY A 169 8.93 -8.69 4.46
N LEU A 170 8.76 -7.81 3.48
CA LEU A 170 9.83 -7.14 2.72
C LEU A 170 10.31 -5.85 3.38
#